data_d315565ae67def191eb4bc97bb955a75
#
_entry.id   d315565ae67def191eb4bc97bb955a75
#
_cell.length_a   1.000
_cell.length_b   1.000
_cell.length_c   1.000
_cell.angle_alpha   90.00
_cell.angle_beta   90.00
_cell.angle_gamma   90.00
#
_symmetry.space_group_name_H-M   'P 1'
#
loop_
_entity.id
_entity.type
_entity.pdbx_description
1 polymer ?
#
loop_
_entity_poly.entity_id
_entity_poly.type
_entity_poly.pdbx_seq_one_letter_code
_entity_poly.pdbx_strand_id
1 'polypeptide(L)'
;PVAVEAYRAGIPTIILDRKINSDEYTTYIGADNYEIGRSIGMYVSSLIKKETTILEIWGRRGSSSATERHQGFVDAMSIDPNVKIRELDGYWYRKNAYEEVLKLDSIEDVDIVFAHNDMMALGAREAIEERDSSLVGHVEFIGVDGLLGGGLGVEAVAQGKLDASFYYPTGGGVAIKVAWQILSGQAYTKKYALSTAMIDKTNAGTLYLQSDRLVEYQRQIEKQRANLSQLLSKYNFLYSSLIIILILALLLGGSAIYTVYINRKVRQKNHLLNEKNRLVQQQKEELSVANQRIEQVTTQ
;
A
#
# COMPACT_ATOMS: atom_id res chain seq x y z
N PRO A 1 0.96 20.95 15.63
CA PRO A 1 1.36 22.23 14.98
C PRO A 1 1.35 22.11 13.45
N VAL A 2 2.10 21.15 12.84
CA VAL A 2 2.26 21.06 11.36
C VAL A 2 0.93 20.90 10.59
N ALA A 3 0.01 20.08 11.10
CA ALA A 3 -1.30 19.88 10.45
C ALA A 3 -2.13 21.19 10.44
N VAL A 4 -2.06 21.95 11.52
CA VAL A 4 -2.74 23.25 11.65
C VAL A 4 -2.12 24.29 10.71
N GLU A 5 -0.80 24.31 10.60
CA GLU A 5 -0.08 25.20 9.68
C GLU A 5 -0.44 24.89 8.21
N ALA A 6 -0.50 23.60 7.84
CA ALA A 6 -0.93 23.20 6.51
C ALA A 6 -2.38 23.63 6.22
N TYR A 7 -3.30 23.42 7.18
CA TYR A 7 -4.68 23.85 7.05
C TYR A 7 -4.82 25.38 6.87
N ARG A 8 -4.09 26.16 7.69
CA ARG A 8 -4.06 27.64 7.58
C ARG A 8 -3.46 28.13 6.26
N ALA A 9 -2.54 27.36 5.68
CA ALA A 9 -1.98 27.62 4.35
C ALA A 9 -2.93 27.23 3.19
N GLY A 10 -4.17 26.81 3.50
CA GLY A 10 -5.17 26.39 2.49
C GLY A 10 -4.99 24.99 1.93
N ILE A 11 -4.11 24.17 2.53
CA ILE A 11 -3.90 22.78 2.13
C ILE A 11 -4.95 21.91 2.81
N PRO A 12 -5.78 21.14 2.05
CA PRO A 12 -6.73 20.21 2.64
C PRO A 12 -6.04 19.19 3.54
N THR A 13 -6.43 19.17 4.82
CA THR A 13 -5.78 18.34 5.83
C THR A 13 -6.77 17.31 6.38
N ILE A 14 -6.47 16.03 6.17
CA ILE A 14 -7.26 14.90 6.70
C ILE A 14 -6.54 14.34 7.91
N ILE A 15 -7.17 14.40 9.07
CA ILE A 15 -6.67 13.79 10.30
C ILE A 15 -7.22 12.38 10.38
N LEU A 16 -6.35 11.39 10.51
CA LEU A 16 -6.71 9.97 10.54
C LEU A 16 -6.26 9.33 11.84
N ASP A 17 -7.10 8.50 12.44
CA ASP A 17 -6.86 7.74 13.67
C ASP A 17 -6.74 8.63 14.92
N ARG A 18 -5.61 9.31 15.11
CA ARG A 18 -5.35 10.11 16.31
C ARG A 18 -5.81 11.56 16.14
N LYS A 19 -6.58 12.04 17.08
CA LYS A 19 -7.00 13.45 17.14
C LYS A 19 -5.81 14.37 17.41
N ILE A 20 -5.90 15.59 16.94
CA ILE A 20 -5.03 16.70 17.33
C ILE A 20 -5.78 17.66 18.26
N ASN A 21 -5.07 18.40 19.08
CA ASN A 21 -5.66 19.41 20.00
C ASN A 21 -6.02 20.70 19.24
N SER A 22 -6.82 20.57 18.18
CA SER A 22 -7.31 21.68 17.37
C SER A 22 -8.44 21.19 16.47
N ASP A 23 -9.38 22.07 16.14
CA ASP A 23 -10.41 21.84 15.13
C ASP A 23 -10.03 22.42 13.76
N GLU A 24 -8.81 22.94 13.63
CA GLU A 24 -8.26 23.50 12.40
C GLU A 24 -7.71 22.38 11.50
N TYR A 25 -8.61 21.64 10.86
CA TYR A 25 -8.35 20.63 9.84
C TYR A 25 -9.59 20.52 8.91
N THR A 26 -9.40 19.95 7.75
CA THR A 26 -10.49 19.77 6.77
C THR A 26 -11.49 18.74 7.24
N THR A 27 -11.01 17.54 7.63
CA THR A 27 -11.85 16.46 8.16
C THR A 27 -11.06 15.54 9.09
N TYR A 28 -11.78 14.90 10.01
CA TYR A 28 -11.28 13.82 10.87
C TYR A 28 -11.97 12.50 10.52
N ILE A 29 -11.21 11.43 10.49
CA ILE A 29 -11.69 10.06 10.24
C ILE A 29 -11.10 9.14 11.31
N GLY A 30 -11.94 8.48 12.09
CA GLY A 30 -11.47 7.55 13.13
C GLY A 30 -12.63 6.96 13.92
N ALA A 31 -12.36 5.93 14.70
CA ALA A 31 -13.32 5.38 15.65
C ALA A 31 -13.41 6.26 16.90
N ASP A 32 -14.46 6.09 17.67
CA ASP A 32 -14.64 6.75 18.96
C ASP A 32 -13.95 5.93 20.06
N ASN A 33 -12.76 6.37 20.46
CA ASN A 33 -11.96 5.66 21.46
C ASN A 33 -12.57 5.70 22.85
N TYR A 34 -13.33 6.74 23.19
CA TYR A 34 -14.08 6.79 24.45
C TYR A 34 -15.17 5.72 24.46
N GLU A 35 -15.96 5.61 23.42
CA GLU A 35 -17.01 4.58 23.33
C GLU A 35 -16.43 3.17 23.25
N ILE A 36 -15.23 2.98 22.69
CA ILE A 36 -14.51 1.68 22.74
C ILE A 36 -14.16 1.37 24.20
N GLY A 37 -13.52 2.29 24.92
CA GLY A 37 -13.17 2.11 26.32
C GLY A 37 -14.42 1.82 27.17
N ARG A 38 -15.50 2.60 26.99
CA ARG A 38 -16.78 2.40 27.67
C ARG A 38 -17.39 1.02 27.38
N SER A 39 -17.35 0.59 26.14
CA SER A 39 -17.85 -0.75 25.74
C SER A 39 -17.05 -1.87 26.39
N ILE A 40 -15.73 -1.71 26.49
CA ILE A 40 -14.85 -2.65 27.20
C ILE A 40 -15.21 -2.67 28.68
N GLY A 41 -15.37 -1.51 29.32
CA GLY A 41 -15.77 -1.44 30.73
C GLY A 41 -17.12 -2.11 30.98
N MET A 42 -18.11 -1.93 30.11
CA MET A 42 -19.40 -2.62 30.20
C MET A 42 -19.26 -4.14 30.05
N TYR A 43 -18.41 -4.59 29.12
CA TYR A 43 -18.13 -6.02 28.97
C TYR A 43 -17.45 -6.59 30.21
N VAL A 44 -16.40 -5.92 30.70
CA VAL A 44 -15.69 -6.30 31.93
C VAL A 44 -16.65 -6.34 33.13
N SER A 45 -17.52 -5.34 33.30
CA SER A 45 -18.55 -5.34 34.37
C SER A 45 -19.43 -6.59 34.33
N SER A 46 -19.70 -7.14 33.17
CA SER A 46 -20.49 -8.38 33.06
C SER A 46 -19.75 -9.64 33.53
N LEU A 47 -18.43 -9.58 33.62
CA LEU A 47 -17.56 -10.66 34.08
C LEU A 47 -17.37 -10.65 35.61
N ILE A 48 -17.53 -9.48 36.24
CA ILE A 48 -17.28 -9.28 37.66
C ILE A 48 -18.34 -9.98 38.51
N LYS A 49 -17.88 -10.84 39.41
CA LYS A 49 -18.75 -11.59 40.36
C LYS A 49 -18.32 -11.40 41.82
N LYS A 50 -17.12 -10.91 42.05
CA LYS A 50 -16.46 -10.76 43.35
C LYS A 50 -15.48 -9.59 43.26
N GLU A 51 -14.75 -9.35 44.33
CA GLU A 51 -13.60 -8.44 44.27
C GLU A 51 -12.65 -8.85 43.11
N THR A 52 -12.37 -7.92 42.20
CA THR A 52 -11.69 -8.17 40.92
C THR A 52 -10.56 -7.19 40.72
N THR A 53 -9.35 -7.68 40.45
CA THR A 53 -8.20 -6.88 40.09
C THR A 53 -8.05 -6.88 38.58
N ILE A 54 -8.06 -5.68 38.00
CA ILE A 54 -7.86 -5.43 36.57
C ILE A 54 -6.48 -4.82 36.35
N LEU A 55 -5.69 -5.40 35.47
CA LEU A 55 -4.44 -4.87 34.99
C LEU A 55 -4.69 -4.12 33.68
N GLU A 56 -4.74 -2.77 33.74
CA GLU A 56 -4.87 -1.94 32.56
C GLU A 56 -3.49 -1.64 31.99
N ILE A 57 -3.24 -2.02 30.71
CA ILE A 57 -1.98 -1.76 29.99
C ILE A 57 -2.20 -0.66 28.99
N TRP A 58 -1.65 0.49 29.29
CA TRP A 58 -1.79 1.70 28.49
C TRP A 58 -1.00 1.63 27.19
N GLY A 59 -1.60 2.20 26.13
CA GLY A 59 -0.83 2.69 25.01
C GLY A 59 0.08 3.86 25.43
N ARG A 60 0.52 4.66 24.46
CA ARG A 60 1.32 5.83 24.79
C ARG A 60 0.47 6.88 25.51
N ARG A 61 0.76 7.15 26.78
CA ARG A 61 0.08 8.19 27.54
C ARG A 61 0.18 9.55 26.84
N GLY A 62 -0.91 10.32 26.89
CA GLY A 62 -1.04 11.60 26.19
C GLY A 62 -1.41 11.50 24.71
N SER A 63 -1.51 10.31 24.12
CA SER A 63 -2.19 10.14 22.83
C SER A 63 -3.71 10.13 23.03
N SER A 64 -4.45 10.75 22.10
CA SER A 64 -5.91 10.84 22.19
C SER A 64 -6.56 9.45 22.33
N SER A 65 -6.07 8.46 21.56
CA SER A 65 -6.59 7.10 21.60
C SER A 65 -6.40 6.40 22.95
N ALA A 66 -5.23 6.55 23.59
CA ALA A 66 -5.01 5.95 24.90
C ALA A 66 -5.81 6.67 26.01
N THR A 67 -5.79 8.00 25.99
CA THR A 67 -6.52 8.81 27.00
C THR A 67 -8.02 8.59 26.92
N GLU A 68 -8.60 8.58 25.73
CA GLU A 68 -10.03 8.37 25.53
C GLU A 68 -10.46 6.93 25.88
N ARG A 69 -9.67 5.88 25.55
CA ARG A 69 -9.95 4.51 25.95
C ARG A 69 -9.96 4.35 27.46
N HIS A 70 -8.94 4.87 28.13
CA HIS A 70 -8.89 4.85 29.59
C HIS A 70 -10.11 5.56 30.21
N GLN A 71 -10.40 6.80 29.75
CA GLN A 71 -11.51 7.56 30.33
C GLN A 71 -12.85 6.83 30.17
N GLY A 72 -13.15 6.30 28.97
CA GLY A 72 -14.37 5.53 28.75
C GLY A 72 -14.42 4.27 29.59
N PHE A 73 -13.29 3.58 29.76
CA PHE A 73 -13.18 2.38 30.59
C PHE A 73 -13.43 2.70 32.07
N VAL A 74 -12.73 3.69 32.62
CA VAL A 74 -12.87 4.09 34.03
C VAL A 74 -14.29 4.61 34.32
N ASP A 75 -14.86 5.41 33.42
CA ASP A 75 -16.23 5.91 33.59
C ASP A 75 -17.27 4.77 33.66
N ALA A 76 -17.07 3.69 32.89
CA ALA A 76 -17.90 2.51 32.95
C ALA A 76 -17.67 1.68 34.23
N MET A 77 -16.43 1.66 34.74
CA MET A 77 -16.03 0.88 35.92
C MET A 77 -16.24 1.62 37.25
N SER A 78 -16.37 2.96 37.26
CA SER A 78 -16.45 3.79 38.47
C SER A 78 -17.68 3.50 39.35
N ILE A 79 -18.60 2.69 38.88
CA ILE A 79 -19.85 2.33 39.58
C ILE A 79 -19.66 1.07 40.44
N ASP A 80 -18.61 0.26 40.22
CA ASP A 80 -18.42 -0.99 40.96
C ASP A 80 -17.31 -0.86 42.02
N PRO A 81 -17.69 -0.89 43.32
CA PRO A 81 -16.75 -0.75 44.43
C PRO A 81 -15.83 -1.98 44.58
N ASN A 82 -16.12 -3.07 43.93
CA ASN A 82 -15.35 -4.32 44.00
C ASN A 82 -14.17 -4.34 43.01
N VAL A 83 -13.95 -3.27 42.23
CA VAL A 83 -12.92 -3.22 41.21
C VAL A 83 -11.68 -2.48 41.70
N LYS A 84 -10.53 -3.13 41.53
CA LYS A 84 -9.21 -2.53 41.72
C LYS A 84 -8.49 -2.47 40.38
N ILE A 85 -8.12 -1.28 39.92
CA ILE A 85 -7.37 -1.08 38.66
C ILE A 85 -5.90 -0.86 39.00
N ARG A 86 -5.02 -1.63 38.38
CA ARG A 86 -3.56 -1.43 38.37
C ARG A 86 -3.15 -1.06 36.96
N GLU A 87 -2.29 -0.06 36.80
CA GLU A 87 -1.94 0.47 35.50
C GLU A 87 -0.47 0.22 35.15
N LEU A 88 -0.19 -0.18 33.91
CA LEU A 88 1.15 -0.31 33.34
C LEU A 88 1.27 0.45 32.01
N ASP A 89 2.48 0.82 31.63
CA ASP A 89 2.78 1.52 30.39
C ASP A 89 3.34 0.56 29.33
N GLY A 90 2.53 0.16 28.38
CA GLY A 90 2.93 -0.74 27.29
C GLY A 90 3.36 -0.02 26.01
N TYR A 91 3.11 1.30 25.87
CA TYR A 91 3.53 2.15 24.73
C TYR A 91 3.15 1.61 23.34
N TRP A 92 2.11 0.81 23.23
CA TRP A 92 1.63 0.10 22.04
C TRP A 92 2.44 -1.13 21.62
N TYR A 93 3.48 -1.52 22.39
CA TYR A 93 4.38 -2.61 22.01
C TYR A 93 4.17 -3.86 22.87
N ARG A 94 4.10 -5.02 22.21
CA ARG A 94 4.01 -6.35 22.87
C ARG A 94 5.15 -6.56 23.86
N LYS A 95 6.39 -6.24 23.42
CA LYS A 95 7.58 -6.38 24.25
C LYS A 95 7.51 -5.57 25.53
N ASN A 96 7.05 -4.31 25.45
CA ASN A 96 6.97 -3.47 26.64
C ASN A 96 5.94 -3.99 27.63
N ALA A 97 4.76 -4.39 27.15
CA ALA A 97 3.76 -5.00 28.02
C ALA A 97 4.26 -6.27 28.71
N TYR A 98 4.95 -7.13 27.96
CA TYR A 98 5.59 -8.33 28.50
C TYR A 98 6.64 -7.97 29.58
N GLU A 99 7.57 -7.04 29.31
CA GLU A 99 8.61 -6.64 30.25
C GLU A 99 8.06 -5.96 31.52
N GLU A 100 7.00 -5.14 31.39
CA GLU A 100 6.37 -4.48 32.53
C GLU A 100 5.59 -5.48 33.41
N VAL A 101 4.90 -6.46 32.83
CA VAL A 101 4.22 -7.52 33.58
C VAL A 101 5.22 -8.43 34.31
N LEU A 102 6.37 -8.73 33.71
CA LEU A 102 7.43 -9.50 34.40
C LEU A 102 7.99 -8.80 35.65
N LYS A 103 7.95 -7.47 35.70
CA LYS A 103 8.44 -6.67 36.83
C LYS A 103 7.45 -6.55 38.01
N LEU A 104 6.20 -6.97 37.83
CA LEU A 104 5.21 -6.92 38.90
C LEU A 104 5.61 -7.83 40.06
N ASP A 105 5.49 -7.32 41.28
CA ASP A 105 5.78 -8.10 42.49
C ASP A 105 4.83 -9.30 42.65
N SER A 106 3.54 -9.12 42.30
CA SER A 106 2.50 -10.13 42.34
C SER A 106 1.64 -10.06 41.08
N ILE A 107 1.31 -11.25 40.51
CA ILE A 107 0.37 -11.44 39.40
C ILE A 107 -0.78 -12.36 39.77
N GLU A 108 -0.72 -13.00 40.94
CA GLU A 108 -1.64 -14.05 41.39
C GLU A 108 -3.03 -13.49 41.71
N ASP A 109 -3.12 -12.19 41.94
CA ASP A 109 -4.35 -11.45 42.20
C ASP A 109 -4.98 -10.82 40.95
N VAL A 110 -4.36 -10.96 39.76
CA VAL A 110 -4.88 -10.40 38.52
C VAL A 110 -5.95 -11.32 37.94
N ASP A 111 -7.19 -10.81 37.85
CA ASP A 111 -8.32 -11.53 37.26
C ASP A 111 -8.50 -11.16 35.78
N ILE A 112 -8.25 -9.92 35.40
CA ILE A 112 -8.48 -9.41 34.03
C ILE A 112 -7.29 -8.55 33.59
N VAL A 113 -6.84 -8.77 32.36
CA VAL A 113 -5.91 -7.88 31.65
C VAL A 113 -6.70 -7.14 30.58
N PHE A 114 -6.81 -5.82 30.72
CA PHE A 114 -7.27 -4.94 29.64
C PHE A 114 -6.08 -4.19 29.05
N ALA A 115 -5.71 -4.47 27.82
CA ALA A 115 -4.67 -3.72 27.12
C ALA A 115 -5.26 -2.85 26.02
N HIS A 116 -4.69 -1.66 25.83
CA HIS A 116 -5.15 -0.72 24.84
C HIS A 116 -4.93 -1.18 23.38
N ASN A 117 -4.24 -2.31 23.16
CA ASN A 117 -4.27 -3.05 21.89
C ASN A 117 -4.00 -4.55 22.09
N ASP A 118 -4.29 -5.34 21.05
CA ASP A 118 -4.13 -6.80 21.04
C ASP A 118 -2.68 -7.25 21.26
N MET A 119 -1.72 -6.48 20.70
CA MET A 119 -0.29 -6.79 20.83
C MET A 119 0.17 -6.73 22.29
N MET A 120 -0.27 -5.73 23.03
CA MET A 120 0.06 -5.61 24.46
C MET A 120 -0.66 -6.66 25.30
N ALA A 121 -1.92 -6.99 24.97
CA ALA A 121 -2.65 -8.06 25.65
C ALA A 121 -1.94 -9.42 25.49
N LEU A 122 -1.47 -9.73 24.28
CA LEU A 122 -0.68 -10.93 24.00
C LEU A 122 0.67 -10.91 24.73
N GLY A 123 1.34 -9.76 24.82
CA GLY A 123 2.57 -9.64 25.57
C GLY A 123 2.40 -9.87 27.07
N ALA A 124 1.31 -9.34 27.64
CA ALA A 124 0.96 -9.58 29.03
C ALA A 124 0.65 -11.06 29.30
N ARG A 125 -0.10 -11.69 28.40
CA ARG A 125 -0.38 -13.14 28.49
C ARG A 125 0.90 -13.97 28.48
N GLU A 126 1.84 -13.67 27.58
CA GLU A 126 3.15 -14.36 27.52
C GLU A 126 3.93 -14.22 28.83
N ALA A 127 3.95 -13.02 29.40
CA ALA A 127 4.63 -12.78 30.66
C ALA A 127 4.01 -13.55 31.85
N ILE A 128 2.67 -13.59 31.91
CA ILE A 128 1.95 -14.37 32.92
C ILE A 128 2.20 -15.87 32.70
N GLU A 129 2.15 -16.36 31.46
CA GLU A 129 2.41 -17.76 31.13
C GLU A 129 3.83 -18.20 31.50
N GLU A 130 4.83 -17.34 31.33
CA GLU A 130 6.22 -17.60 31.71
C GLU A 130 6.41 -17.62 33.22
N ARG A 131 5.75 -16.71 33.97
CA ARG A 131 5.85 -16.67 35.43
C ARG A 131 5.09 -17.80 36.10
N ASP A 132 3.86 -18.05 35.68
CA ASP A 132 3.03 -19.15 36.14
C ASP A 132 1.97 -19.52 35.10
N SER A 133 2.22 -20.58 34.35
CA SER A 133 1.31 -21.05 33.30
C SER A 133 -0.08 -21.50 33.81
N SER A 134 -0.22 -21.82 35.10
CA SER A 134 -1.50 -22.18 35.68
C SER A 134 -2.47 -20.99 35.78
N LEU A 135 -1.96 -19.75 35.82
CA LEU A 135 -2.77 -18.54 35.92
C LEU A 135 -3.47 -18.19 34.59
N VAL A 136 -2.91 -18.60 33.47
CA VAL A 136 -3.43 -18.22 32.11
C VAL A 136 -4.90 -18.64 31.95
N GLY A 137 -5.31 -19.78 32.54
CA GLY A 137 -6.69 -20.24 32.48
C GLY A 137 -7.66 -19.52 33.44
N HIS A 138 -7.15 -18.64 34.29
CA HIS A 138 -7.93 -17.90 35.29
C HIS A 138 -7.98 -16.37 34.97
N VAL A 139 -7.12 -15.86 34.11
CA VAL A 139 -7.05 -14.44 33.70
C VAL A 139 -7.77 -14.26 32.38
N GLU A 140 -8.66 -13.27 32.29
CA GLU A 140 -9.33 -12.87 31.07
C GLU A 140 -8.45 -11.80 30.33
N PHE A 141 -8.11 -12.04 29.08
CA PHE A 141 -7.26 -11.14 28.27
C PHE A 141 -8.08 -10.40 27.22
N ILE A 142 -8.14 -9.08 27.34
CA ILE A 142 -8.95 -8.21 26.48
C ILE A 142 -8.05 -7.21 25.76
N GLY A 143 -8.19 -7.14 24.43
CA GLY A 143 -7.44 -6.23 23.57
C GLY A 143 -8.34 -5.28 22.78
N VAL A 144 -7.69 -4.49 21.95
CA VAL A 144 -8.30 -3.62 20.95
C VAL A 144 -7.48 -3.77 19.67
N ASP A 145 -8.05 -3.54 18.56
CA ASP A 145 -7.68 -3.49 17.16
C ASP A 145 -8.46 -4.53 16.35
N GLY A 146 -8.61 -5.78 16.83
CA GLY A 146 -9.34 -6.82 16.13
C GLY A 146 -8.76 -7.09 14.74
N LEU A 147 -7.42 -7.03 14.59
CA LEU A 147 -6.76 -7.21 13.30
C LEU A 147 -6.97 -8.61 12.75
N LEU A 148 -7.02 -8.68 11.41
CA LEU A 148 -7.18 -9.93 10.66
C LEU A 148 -5.82 -10.55 10.34
N GLY A 149 -5.64 -11.84 10.67
CA GLY A 149 -4.45 -12.63 10.31
C GLY A 149 -3.22 -12.39 11.19
N GLY A 150 -2.18 -13.18 10.96
CA GLY A 150 -0.87 -13.03 11.62
C GLY A 150 -0.83 -13.38 13.10
N GLY A 151 -1.76 -14.18 13.62
CA GLY A 151 -1.84 -14.53 15.03
C GLY A 151 -2.36 -13.40 15.93
N LEU A 152 -2.97 -12.36 15.33
CA LEU A 152 -3.42 -11.15 16.01
C LEU A 152 -4.95 -11.14 16.16
N GLY A 153 -5.47 -10.22 16.96
CA GLY A 153 -6.87 -9.86 17.08
C GLY A 153 -7.84 -11.01 16.93
N VAL A 154 -8.51 -11.06 15.78
CA VAL A 154 -9.53 -12.11 15.49
C VAL A 154 -8.98 -13.53 15.62
N GLU A 155 -7.77 -13.78 15.09
CA GLU A 155 -7.15 -15.10 15.17
C GLU A 155 -6.76 -15.45 16.61
N ALA A 156 -6.24 -14.49 17.36
CA ALA A 156 -5.87 -14.69 18.77
C ALA A 156 -7.10 -15.03 19.63
N VAL A 157 -8.25 -14.38 19.38
CA VAL A 157 -9.51 -14.73 20.05
C VAL A 157 -10.01 -16.10 19.59
N ALA A 158 -9.98 -16.41 18.30
CA ALA A 158 -10.41 -17.71 17.77
C ALA A 158 -9.56 -18.87 18.33
N GLN A 159 -8.28 -18.63 18.63
CA GLN A 159 -7.34 -19.60 19.22
C GLN A 159 -7.39 -19.63 20.77
N GLY A 160 -8.21 -18.79 21.41
CA GLY A 160 -8.29 -18.70 22.87
C GLY A 160 -7.06 -18.07 23.52
N LYS A 161 -6.27 -17.30 22.77
CA LYS A 161 -5.15 -16.49 23.30
C LYS A 161 -5.61 -15.16 23.88
N LEU A 162 -6.71 -14.64 23.36
CA LEU A 162 -7.47 -13.52 23.92
C LEU A 162 -8.89 -13.97 24.14
N ASP A 163 -9.57 -13.43 25.15
CA ASP A 163 -10.97 -13.71 25.44
C ASP A 163 -11.88 -12.78 24.66
N ALA A 164 -11.44 -11.53 24.45
CA ALA A 164 -12.11 -10.58 23.58
C ALA A 164 -11.12 -9.58 22.95
N SER A 165 -11.52 -9.04 21.81
CA SER A 165 -10.91 -7.86 21.20
C SER A 165 -12.00 -6.92 20.68
N PHE A 166 -11.71 -5.63 20.61
CA PHE A 166 -12.64 -4.64 20.08
C PHE A 166 -12.07 -4.09 18.77
N TYR A 167 -12.81 -4.36 17.69
CA TYR A 167 -12.39 -3.97 16.35
C TYR A 167 -12.17 -2.46 16.24
N TYR A 168 -11.00 -2.06 15.77
CA TYR A 168 -10.64 -0.68 15.47
C TYR A 168 -10.40 -0.52 13.97
N PRO A 169 -11.33 0.09 13.22
CA PRO A 169 -11.19 0.28 11.78
C PRO A 169 -10.10 1.31 11.46
N THR A 170 -9.20 0.98 10.55
CA THR A 170 -8.08 1.86 10.15
C THR A 170 -8.51 3.09 9.35
N GLY A 171 -9.69 3.06 8.72
CA GLY A 171 -10.25 4.19 7.97
C GLY A 171 -9.54 4.57 6.66
N GLY A 172 -8.50 3.86 6.24
CA GLY A 172 -7.71 4.22 5.06
C GLY A 172 -8.54 4.33 3.77
N GLY A 173 -9.45 3.39 3.53
CA GLY A 173 -10.34 3.43 2.36
C GLY A 173 -11.28 4.64 2.38
N VAL A 174 -11.81 4.99 3.55
CA VAL A 174 -12.64 6.20 3.75
C VAL A 174 -11.81 7.45 3.50
N ALA A 175 -10.57 7.50 4.00
CA ALA A 175 -9.68 8.64 3.82
C ALA A 175 -9.37 8.93 2.35
N ILE A 176 -9.10 7.90 1.54
CA ILE A 176 -8.87 8.04 0.10
C ILE A 176 -10.13 8.56 -0.60
N LYS A 177 -11.31 8.01 -0.26
CA LYS A 177 -12.59 8.46 -0.82
C LYS A 177 -12.86 9.93 -0.49
N VAL A 178 -12.65 10.33 0.75
CA VAL A 178 -12.86 11.71 1.21
C VAL A 178 -11.83 12.66 0.59
N ALA A 179 -10.57 12.25 0.46
CA ALA A 179 -9.56 13.02 -0.26
C ALA A 179 -10.00 13.30 -1.72
N TRP A 180 -10.50 12.27 -2.40
CA TRP A 180 -11.07 12.44 -3.76
C TRP A 180 -12.25 13.41 -3.78
N GLN A 181 -13.19 13.31 -2.83
CA GLN A 181 -14.33 14.23 -2.73
C GLN A 181 -13.87 15.68 -2.56
N ILE A 182 -12.92 15.93 -1.64
CA ILE A 182 -12.35 17.25 -1.40
C ILE A 182 -11.71 17.82 -2.68
N LEU A 183 -10.85 17.06 -3.34
CA LEU A 183 -10.14 17.48 -4.54
C LEU A 183 -11.06 17.68 -5.74
N SER A 184 -12.20 16.97 -5.78
CA SER A 184 -13.21 17.08 -6.85
C SER A 184 -14.29 18.14 -6.55
N GLY A 185 -14.18 18.88 -5.44
CA GLY A 185 -15.18 19.86 -5.03
C GLY A 185 -16.54 19.26 -4.61
N GLN A 186 -16.57 17.97 -4.27
CA GLN A 186 -17.76 17.29 -3.79
C GLN A 186 -17.99 17.51 -2.29
N ALA A 187 -19.22 17.34 -1.84
CA ALA A 187 -19.56 17.48 -0.43
C ALA A 187 -18.90 16.39 0.44
N TYR A 188 -18.40 16.79 1.59
CA TYR A 188 -17.81 15.91 2.62
C TYR A 188 -18.23 16.38 4.02
N THR A 189 -18.04 15.53 5.03
CA THR A 189 -18.34 15.89 6.43
C THR A 189 -17.07 16.22 7.20
N LYS A 190 -17.22 17.04 8.25
CA LYS A 190 -16.09 17.43 9.12
C LYS A 190 -15.56 16.25 9.95
N LYS A 191 -16.43 15.26 10.26
CA LYS A 191 -16.06 14.11 11.09
C LYS A 191 -16.73 12.84 10.55
N TYR A 192 -15.93 11.79 10.32
CA TYR A 192 -16.39 10.44 10.01
C TYR A 192 -16.09 9.53 11.20
N ALA A 193 -17.14 9.19 11.95
CA ALA A 193 -17.06 8.20 13.01
C ALA A 193 -17.14 6.79 12.41
N LEU A 194 -16.12 5.99 12.63
CA LEU A 194 -16.05 4.61 12.16
C LEU A 194 -16.63 3.68 13.23
N SER A 195 -17.42 2.69 12.80
CA SER A 195 -18.07 1.74 13.70
C SER A 195 -17.08 0.72 14.25
N THR A 196 -17.17 0.43 15.53
CA THR A 196 -16.47 -0.65 16.22
C THR A 196 -17.41 -1.83 16.47
N ALA A 197 -16.85 -3.00 16.77
CA ALA A 197 -17.60 -4.20 17.16
C ALA A 197 -16.75 -5.04 18.13
N MET A 198 -17.40 -5.71 19.06
CA MET A 198 -16.74 -6.68 19.93
C MET A 198 -16.52 -8.00 19.17
N ILE A 199 -15.35 -8.56 19.35
CA ILE A 199 -14.93 -9.87 18.86
C ILE A 199 -14.67 -10.74 20.09
N ASP A 200 -15.43 -11.80 20.23
CA ASP A 200 -15.28 -12.77 21.30
C ASP A 200 -15.30 -14.21 20.75
N LYS A 201 -15.21 -15.18 21.62
CA LYS A 201 -15.24 -16.63 21.25
C LYS A 201 -16.48 -17.05 20.47
N THR A 202 -17.58 -16.29 20.54
CA THR A 202 -18.84 -16.65 19.84
C THR A 202 -18.78 -16.26 18.34
N ASN A 203 -18.06 -15.23 17.96
CA ASN A 203 -18.00 -14.72 16.59
C ASN A 203 -16.61 -14.82 15.94
N ALA A 204 -15.54 -14.89 16.73
CA ALA A 204 -14.16 -14.87 16.23
C ALA A 204 -13.87 -16.01 15.23
N GLY A 205 -14.37 -17.22 15.45
CA GLY A 205 -14.16 -18.34 14.53
C GLY A 205 -14.72 -18.07 13.13
N THR A 206 -15.93 -17.50 13.07
CA THR A 206 -16.56 -17.14 11.79
C THR A 206 -15.81 -15.99 11.10
N LEU A 207 -15.44 -14.96 11.85
CA LEU A 207 -14.67 -13.81 11.33
C LEU A 207 -13.29 -14.25 10.83
N TYR A 208 -12.62 -15.15 11.54
CA TYR A 208 -11.34 -15.71 11.14
C TYR A 208 -11.43 -16.44 9.79
N LEU A 209 -12.40 -17.35 9.65
CA LEU A 209 -12.61 -18.07 8.39
C LEU A 209 -12.95 -17.13 7.22
N GLN A 210 -13.72 -16.08 7.46
CA GLN A 210 -14.03 -15.08 6.43
C GLN A 210 -12.78 -14.28 6.05
N SER A 211 -11.95 -13.89 7.03
CA SER A 211 -10.73 -13.14 6.79
C SER A 211 -9.70 -13.94 6.02
N ASP A 212 -9.51 -15.21 6.37
CA ASP A 212 -8.58 -16.12 5.69
C ASP A 212 -8.92 -16.27 4.21
N ARG A 213 -10.21 -16.44 3.90
CA ARG A 213 -10.69 -16.44 2.50
C ARG A 213 -10.42 -15.12 1.78
N LEU A 214 -10.63 -13.98 2.44
CA LEU A 214 -10.34 -12.67 1.82
C LEU A 214 -8.86 -12.49 1.52
N VAL A 215 -7.97 -12.90 2.42
CA VAL A 215 -6.51 -12.87 2.20
C VAL A 215 -6.12 -13.77 1.02
N GLU A 216 -6.70 -14.98 0.93
CA GLU A 216 -6.43 -15.87 -0.19
C GLU A 216 -6.94 -15.31 -1.53
N TYR A 217 -8.14 -14.71 -1.57
CA TYR A 217 -8.64 -14.01 -2.77
C TYR A 217 -7.75 -12.83 -3.17
N GLN A 218 -7.28 -12.03 -2.22
CA GLN A 218 -6.35 -10.95 -2.50
C GLN A 218 -5.05 -11.47 -3.12
N ARG A 219 -4.48 -12.52 -2.56
CA ARG A 219 -3.28 -13.19 -3.09
C ARG A 219 -3.50 -13.70 -4.53
N GLN A 220 -4.65 -14.29 -4.81
CA GLN A 220 -5.01 -14.75 -6.16
C GLN A 220 -5.13 -13.57 -7.13
N ILE A 221 -5.77 -12.47 -6.73
CA ILE A 221 -5.91 -11.25 -7.54
C ILE A 221 -4.54 -10.65 -7.83
N GLU A 222 -3.65 -10.56 -6.86
CA GLU A 222 -2.28 -10.05 -7.05
C GLU A 222 -1.50 -10.92 -8.04
N LYS A 223 -1.60 -12.25 -7.91
CA LYS A 223 -0.99 -13.19 -8.86
C LYS A 223 -1.53 -13.01 -10.28
N GLN A 224 -2.84 -12.86 -10.42
CA GLN A 224 -3.47 -12.60 -11.73
C GLN A 224 -3.01 -11.28 -12.34
N ARG A 225 -2.92 -10.20 -11.52
CA ARG A 225 -2.41 -8.88 -11.96
C ARG A 225 -0.96 -8.97 -12.42
N ALA A 226 -0.10 -9.68 -11.68
CA ALA A 226 1.29 -9.89 -12.08
C ALA A 226 1.40 -10.63 -13.41
N ASN A 227 0.62 -11.71 -13.61
CA ASN A 227 0.56 -12.45 -14.86
C ASN A 227 0.08 -11.57 -16.03
N LEU A 228 -0.97 -10.78 -15.82
CA LEU A 228 -1.49 -9.85 -16.83
C LEU A 228 -0.45 -8.79 -17.21
N SER A 229 0.23 -8.21 -16.24
CA SER A 229 1.33 -7.25 -16.46
C SER A 229 2.45 -7.87 -17.31
N GLN A 230 2.83 -9.12 -17.03
CA GLN A 230 3.82 -9.87 -17.80
C GLN A 230 3.38 -10.12 -19.25
N LEU A 231 2.12 -10.48 -19.45
CA LEU A 231 1.55 -10.68 -20.79
C LEU A 231 1.50 -9.36 -21.58
N LEU A 232 1.08 -8.27 -20.96
CA LEU A 232 1.08 -6.93 -21.58
C LEU A 232 2.48 -6.48 -21.98
N SER A 233 3.48 -6.72 -21.13
CA SER A 233 4.89 -6.42 -21.44
C SER A 233 5.39 -7.21 -22.65
N LYS A 234 5.10 -8.53 -22.71
CA LYS A 234 5.43 -9.38 -23.88
C LYS A 234 4.73 -8.90 -25.15
N TYR A 235 3.45 -8.56 -25.06
CA TYR A 235 2.68 -8.03 -26.19
C TYR A 235 3.28 -6.71 -26.71
N ASN A 236 3.58 -5.78 -25.82
CA ASN A 236 4.19 -4.51 -26.19
C ASN A 236 5.57 -4.69 -26.84
N PHE A 237 6.38 -5.64 -26.33
CA PHE A 237 7.66 -6.00 -26.94
C PHE A 237 7.49 -6.54 -28.35
N LEU A 238 6.57 -7.50 -28.57
CA LEU A 238 6.29 -8.06 -29.89
C LEU A 238 5.78 -7.01 -30.87
N TYR A 239 4.85 -6.17 -30.42
CA TYR A 239 4.30 -5.08 -31.22
C TYR A 239 5.37 -4.07 -31.64
N SER A 240 6.23 -3.65 -30.72
CA SER A 240 7.35 -2.75 -31.01
C SER A 240 8.34 -3.41 -31.99
N SER A 241 8.64 -4.69 -31.82
CA SER A 241 9.52 -5.43 -32.72
C SER A 241 8.96 -5.52 -34.16
N LEU A 242 7.65 -5.73 -34.30
CA LEU A 242 6.99 -5.73 -35.60
C LEU A 242 7.06 -4.37 -36.30
N ILE A 243 6.87 -3.29 -35.56
CA ILE A 243 7.01 -1.92 -36.10
C ILE A 243 8.43 -1.68 -36.60
N ILE A 244 9.45 -2.08 -35.83
CA ILE A 244 10.86 -1.95 -36.23
C ILE A 244 11.15 -2.74 -37.50
N ILE A 245 10.68 -3.97 -37.58
CA ILE A 245 10.85 -4.81 -38.79
C ILE A 245 10.17 -4.17 -40.00
N LEU A 246 8.98 -3.61 -39.87
CA LEU A 246 8.27 -2.92 -40.94
C LEU A 246 9.06 -1.70 -41.43
N ILE A 247 9.58 -0.90 -40.52
CA ILE A 247 10.40 0.28 -40.85
C ILE A 247 11.66 -0.13 -41.61
N LEU A 248 12.35 -1.19 -41.16
CA LEU A 248 13.54 -1.73 -41.83
C LEU A 248 13.21 -2.26 -43.24
N ALA A 249 12.09 -2.94 -43.40
CA ALA A 249 11.64 -3.43 -44.71
C ALA A 249 11.35 -2.25 -45.66
N LEU A 250 10.72 -1.19 -45.21
CA LEU A 250 10.48 0.02 -46.00
C LEU A 250 11.78 0.72 -46.40
N LEU A 251 12.75 0.81 -45.50
CA LEU A 251 14.07 1.39 -45.78
C LEU A 251 14.85 0.57 -46.81
N LEU A 252 14.85 -0.76 -46.69
CA LEU A 252 15.49 -1.67 -47.65
C LEU A 252 14.82 -1.59 -49.01
N GLY A 253 13.49 -1.60 -49.06
CA GLY A 253 12.71 -1.43 -50.29
C GLY A 253 13.02 -0.09 -50.98
N GLY A 254 13.02 1.00 -50.21
CA GLY A 254 13.39 2.33 -50.70
C GLY A 254 14.82 2.38 -51.23
N SER A 255 15.79 1.77 -50.54
CA SER A 255 17.19 1.67 -50.99
C SER A 255 17.31 0.89 -52.28
N ALA A 256 16.60 -0.24 -52.42
CA ALA A 256 16.59 -1.04 -53.66
C ALA A 256 16.02 -0.25 -54.83
N ILE A 257 14.92 0.47 -54.66
CA ILE A 257 14.31 1.34 -55.68
C ILE A 257 15.27 2.43 -56.07
N TYR A 258 15.90 3.10 -55.10
CA TYR A 258 16.89 4.15 -55.33
C TYR A 258 18.09 3.60 -56.12
N THR A 259 18.59 2.42 -55.79
CA THR A 259 19.70 1.77 -56.49
C THR A 259 19.35 1.50 -57.98
N VAL A 260 18.13 0.97 -58.23
CA VAL A 260 17.63 0.75 -59.59
C VAL A 260 17.53 2.08 -60.35
N TYR A 261 17.02 3.13 -59.73
CA TYR A 261 16.93 4.46 -60.33
C TYR A 261 18.31 5.01 -60.71
N ILE A 262 19.28 4.98 -59.78
CA ILE A 262 20.66 5.45 -60.05
C ILE A 262 21.32 4.63 -61.16
N ASN A 263 21.19 3.29 -61.15
CA ASN A 263 21.76 2.45 -62.16
C ASN A 263 21.17 2.74 -63.57
N ARG A 264 19.87 3.01 -63.68
CA ARG A 264 19.25 3.48 -64.95
C ARG A 264 19.86 4.82 -65.41
N LYS A 265 19.99 5.75 -64.51
CA LYS A 265 20.57 7.07 -64.85
C LYS A 265 22.03 6.99 -65.23
N VAL A 266 22.81 6.12 -64.57
CA VAL A 266 24.22 5.85 -64.94
C VAL A 266 24.30 5.20 -66.33
N ARG A 267 23.47 4.21 -66.61
CA ARG A 267 23.43 3.56 -67.97
C ARG A 267 23.10 4.57 -69.07
N GLN A 268 22.13 5.44 -68.86
CA GLN A 268 21.79 6.53 -69.81
C GLN A 268 22.97 7.48 -70.06
N LYS A 269 23.64 7.91 -68.98
CA LYS A 269 24.84 8.76 -69.12
C LYS A 269 26.00 8.06 -69.85
N ASN A 270 26.22 6.79 -69.53
CA ASN A 270 27.27 6.01 -70.22
C ASN A 270 26.96 5.79 -71.70
N HIS A 271 25.69 5.55 -72.05
CA HIS A 271 25.29 5.49 -73.46
C HIS A 271 25.56 6.81 -74.17
N LEU A 272 25.16 7.96 -73.60
CA LEU A 272 25.40 9.26 -74.18
C LEU A 272 26.91 9.58 -74.30
N LEU A 273 27.70 9.19 -73.29
CA LEU A 273 29.14 9.33 -73.30
C LEU A 273 29.81 8.51 -74.42
N ASN A 274 29.36 7.28 -74.59
CA ASN A 274 29.83 6.40 -75.67
C ASN A 274 29.51 6.96 -77.08
N GLU A 275 28.30 7.51 -77.25
CA GLU A 275 27.95 8.22 -78.52
C GLU A 275 28.83 9.43 -78.80
N LYS A 276 29.05 10.26 -77.75
CA LYS A 276 29.97 11.40 -77.87
C LYS A 276 31.39 10.98 -78.19
N ASN A 277 31.89 9.93 -77.53
CA ASN A 277 33.24 9.41 -77.82
C ASN A 277 33.35 8.89 -79.24
N ARG A 278 32.30 8.21 -79.77
CA ARG A 278 32.25 7.74 -81.15
C ARG A 278 32.29 8.93 -82.15
N LEU A 279 31.53 9.99 -81.90
CA LEU A 279 31.55 11.20 -82.71
C LEU A 279 32.91 11.85 -82.69
N VAL A 280 33.54 12.02 -81.52
CA VAL A 280 34.90 12.58 -81.39
C VAL A 280 35.91 11.69 -82.14
N GLN A 281 35.78 10.38 -82.10
CA GLN A 281 36.68 9.48 -82.85
C GLN A 281 36.50 9.65 -84.36
N GLN A 282 35.27 9.77 -84.86
CA GLN A 282 35.00 10.08 -86.29
C GLN A 282 35.59 11.40 -86.74
N GLN A 283 35.38 12.45 -85.89
CA GLN A 283 36.00 13.77 -86.22
C GLN A 283 37.53 13.73 -86.25
N LYS A 284 38.18 12.95 -85.37
CA LYS A 284 39.62 12.75 -85.35
C LYS A 284 40.10 12.04 -86.63
N GLU A 285 39.35 11.01 -87.08
CA GLU A 285 39.69 10.34 -88.35
C GLU A 285 39.50 11.21 -89.54
N GLU A 286 38.41 12.02 -89.64
CA GLU A 286 38.20 13.00 -90.72
C GLU A 286 39.29 14.04 -90.75
N LEU A 287 39.68 14.57 -89.54
CA LEU A 287 40.75 15.50 -89.41
C LEU A 287 42.10 14.91 -89.85
N SER A 288 42.36 13.66 -89.51
CA SER A 288 43.56 12.95 -89.89
C SER A 288 43.66 12.82 -91.45
N VAL A 289 42.53 12.43 -92.08
CA VAL A 289 42.44 12.34 -93.52
C VAL A 289 42.58 13.69 -94.17
N ALA A 290 41.99 14.76 -93.64
CA ALA A 290 42.14 16.12 -94.16
C ALA A 290 43.60 16.61 -94.05
N ASN A 291 44.27 16.34 -92.93
CA ASN A 291 45.70 16.71 -92.77
C ASN A 291 46.58 15.91 -93.75
N GLN A 292 46.34 14.61 -94.00
CA GLN A 292 47.10 13.86 -95.01
C GLN A 292 46.90 14.42 -96.39
N ARG A 293 45.69 14.91 -96.76
CA ARG A 293 45.44 15.57 -98.05
C ARG A 293 46.14 16.90 -98.15
N ILE A 294 46.22 17.68 -97.10
CA ILE A 294 46.96 18.94 -97.06
C ILE A 294 48.46 18.72 -97.23
N GLU A 295 49.06 17.68 -96.59
CA GLU A 295 50.43 17.32 -96.73
C GLU A 295 50.77 16.90 -98.22
N GLN A 296 49.84 16.10 -98.85
CA GLN A 296 50.06 15.76 -100.25
C GLN A 296 50.00 16.90 -101.23
N VAL A 297 49.20 17.94 -100.91
CA VAL A 297 49.12 19.17 -101.79
C VAL A 297 50.29 20.13 -101.53
N THR A 298 50.91 20.13 -100.35
CA THR A 298 52.05 20.96 -100.06
C THR A 298 53.44 20.45 -100.48
N THR A 299 53.46 19.14 -100.88
CA THR A 299 54.70 18.46 -101.40
C THR A 299 54.76 18.32 -102.88
N GLN A 300 53.81 18.89 -103.62
CA GLN A 300 53.86 19.14 -105.08
C GLN A 300 54.22 20.63 -105.37
#